data_fa4de50c40d7bffd9c6e88ed51462f0e
#
_entry.id   fa4de50c40d7bffd9c6e88ed51462f0e
#
_cell.length_a   1.000
_cell.length_b   1.000
_cell.length_c   1.000
_cell.angle_alpha   90.00
_cell.angle_beta   90.00
_cell.angle_gamma   90.00
#
_symmetry.space_group_name_H-M   'P 1'
#
loop_
_entity.id
_entity.type
_entity.pdbx_description
1 polymer ?
#
loop_
_entity_poly.entity_id
_entity_poly.type
_entity_poly.pdbx_seq_one_letter_code
_entity_poly.pdbx_strand_id
1 'polypeptide(L)'
;APKLVKQWKEDLNSTDPNTLTEVLNIMKNDFTAEQYGLVLWSHASGWIPGARNYREAHPTTSNPILTSGGKATKNAVRRFRPQSYGMDVGKNGNMATDKAMLGDFPYEMNVEDIAKAVQRSGVHLRFIHNDCCEMQCIEVAYALRNVADYVAGSPMQISAIGGFYTDLLRQGYFSQDITDLGKTYVDYYLGKGSQPYVENFGVVFSILRTADLQAVADSLAKVLPKDLPALNAQGLPNYPKTENVQPYSRYSSYFFYRPEYFDMSDALRQFLPAEDFEKVQKALDRAILYKGTTQRFYTGMGAGRQYWWKGNWRNTQDFNDAIYVNERNYCGVSMFVPQQRYADNAARCPQGNLNTTFRDTEWYRAAGWKAAGW
;
A
#
# COMPACT_ATOMS: atom_id res chain seq x y z
N ALA A 1 14.27 -29.34 -15.34
CA ALA A 1 15.24 -28.41 -14.78
C ALA A 1 14.88 -26.99 -15.23
N PRO A 2 15.09 -25.96 -14.43
CA PRO A 2 14.88 -24.57 -14.84
C PRO A 2 15.76 -24.25 -16.06
N LYS A 3 15.22 -23.48 -17.00
CA LYS A 3 15.95 -23.01 -18.17
C LYS A 3 16.20 -21.51 -18.00
N LEU A 4 17.45 -21.08 -18.16
CA LEU A 4 17.79 -19.64 -18.20
C LEU A 4 17.22 -19.02 -19.48
N VAL A 5 16.37 -18.02 -19.35
CA VAL A 5 15.75 -17.30 -20.46
C VAL A 5 16.55 -16.04 -20.79
N LYS A 6 16.91 -15.28 -19.78
CA LYS A 6 17.62 -14.02 -19.92
C LYS A 6 18.58 -13.80 -18.76
N GLN A 7 19.73 -13.24 -19.05
CA GLN A 7 20.67 -12.72 -18.07
C GLN A 7 21.18 -11.37 -18.57
N TRP A 8 21.08 -10.37 -17.71
CA TRP A 8 21.67 -9.06 -18.00
C TRP A 8 23.13 -9.05 -17.57
N LYS A 9 23.98 -8.39 -18.33
CA LYS A 9 25.39 -8.23 -18.02
C LYS A 9 25.65 -7.14 -16.98
N GLU A 10 24.75 -6.18 -16.92
CA GLU A 10 24.82 -5.05 -16.02
C GLU A 10 23.84 -5.24 -14.88
N ASP A 11 24.16 -4.63 -13.73
CA ASP A 11 23.25 -4.52 -12.62
C ASP A 11 22.17 -3.49 -12.95
N LEU A 12 20.97 -3.97 -13.25
CA LEU A 12 19.84 -3.11 -13.59
C LEU A 12 19.14 -2.64 -12.32
N ASN A 13 18.63 -1.40 -12.38
CA ASN A 13 17.70 -0.93 -11.36
C ASN A 13 16.37 -1.70 -11.48
N SER A 14 16.08 -2.54 -10.50
CA SER A 14 14.87 -3.38 -10.47
C SER A 14 13.58 -2.56 -10.29
N THR A 15 13.70 -1.30 -9.85
CA THR A 15 12.57 -0.37 -9.69
C THR A 15 12.44 0.61 -10.86
N ASP A 16 13.21 0.41 -11.94
CA ASP A 16 13.04 1.19 -13.18
C ASP A 16 11.85 0.63 -13.98
N PRO A 17 10.84 1.46 -14.32
CA PRO A 17 9.70 1.03 -15.11
C PRO A 17 10.08 0.47 -16.49
N ASN A 18 11.23 0.85 -17.03
CA ASN A 18 11.73 0.26 -18.28
C ASN A 18 12.20 -1.18 -18.07
N THR A 19 12.86 -1.47 -16.94
CA THR A 19 13.22 -2.84 -16.56
C THR A 19 11.98 -3.72 -16.42
N LEU A 20 10.95 -3.24 -15.74
CA LEU A 20 9.67 -3.97 -15.64
C LEU A 20 9.04 -4.18 -17.02
N THR A 21 9.02 -3.16 -17.88
CA THR A 21 8.50 -3.27 -19.26
C THR A 21 9.26 -4.33 -20.06
N GLU A 22 10.59 -4.38 -19.95
CA GLU A 22 11.42 -5.40 -20.64
C GLU A 22 11.07 -6.81 -20.15
N VAL A 23 10.96 -7.02 -18.83
CA VAL A 23 10.59 -8.32 -18.24
C VAL A 23 9.22 -8.77 -18.75
N LEU A 24 8.22 -7.88 -18.75
CA LEU A 24 6.88 -8.17 -19.25
C LEU A 24 6.88 -8.50 -20.75
N ASN A 25 7.71 -7.84 -21.56
CA ASN A 25 7.87 -8.16 -22.98
C ASN A 25 8.51 -9.53 -23.20
N ILE A 26 9.53 -9.90 -22.42
CA ILE A 26 10.14 -11.24 -22.47
C ILE A 26 9.08 -12.29 -22.11
N MET A 27 8.33 -12.06 -21.03
CA MET A 27 7.25 -12.96 -20.62
C MET A 27 6.22 -13.16 -21.74
N LYS A 28 5.72 -12.09 -22.33
CA LYS A 28 4.74 -12.14 -23.41
C LYS A 28 5.25 -12.85 -24.67
N ASN A 29 6.49 -12.59 -25.04
CA ASN A 29 7.07 -13.09 -26.30
C ASN A 29 7.52 -14.55 -26.21
N ASP A 30 8.07 -14.95 -25.06
CA ASP A 30 8.66 -16.27 -24.87
C ASP A 30 7.69 -17.27 -24.23
N PHE A 31 6.62 -16.79 -23.57
CA PHE A 31 5.65 -17.61 -22.86
C PHE A 31 4.22 -17.19 -23.20
N THR A 32 3.77 -17.62 -24.38
CA THR A 32 2.41 -17.30 -24.83
C THR A 32 1.38 -17.95 -23.92
N ALA A 33 0.42 -17.17 -23.46
CA ALA A 33 -0.68 -17.61 -22.61
C ALA A 33 -1.99 -16.89 -22.98
N GLU A 34 -3.11 -17.47 -22.62
CA GLU A 34 -4.43 -16.82 -22.80
C GLU A 34 -4.61 -15.62 -21.87
N GLN A 35 -4.06 -15.71 -20.66
CA GLN A 35 -4.12 -14.69 -19.64
C GLN A 35 -2.80 -14.61 -18.86
N TYR A 36 -2.48 -13.43 -18.37
CA TYR A 36 -1.31 -13.19 -17.54
C TYR A 36 -1.71 -12.63 -16.18
N GLY A 37 -1.03 -13.06 -15.14
CA GLY A 37 -1.09 -12.47 -13.81
C GLY A 37 0.28 -11.94 -13.40
N LEU A 38 0.30 -10.86 -12.65
CA LEU A 38 1.52 -10.28 -12.10
C LEU A 38 1.49 -10.35 -10.58
N VAL A 39 2.51 -10.94 -10.00
CA VAL A 39 2.74 -10.92 -8.55
C VAL A 39 3.88 -9.96 -8.25
N LEU A 40 3.60 -8.96 -7.43
CA LEU A 40 4.57 -7.99 -6.95
C LEU A 40 4.87 -8.28 -5.49
N TRP A 41 6.05 -8.85 -5.23
CA TRP A 41 6.52 -9.17 -3.88
C TRP A 41 7.71 -8.30 -3.52
N SER A 42 7.57 -7.42 -2.54
CA SER A 42 8.63 -6.56 -2.02
C SER A 42 8.15 -5.75 -0.80
N HIS A 43 8.96 -4.77 -0.38
CA HIS A 43 8.46 -3.67 0.47
C HIS A 43 7.55 -2.76 -0.35
N ALA A 44 6.55 -2.16 0.31
CA ALA A 44 5.70 -1.14 -0.29
C ALA A 44 5.10 -0.22 0.79
N SER A 45 4.57 0.92 0.36
CA SER A 45 3.88 1.91 1.19
C SER A 45 2.63 2.49 0.51
N GLY A 46 1.94 1.65 -0.25
CA GLY A 46 0.71 2.04 -0.93
C GLY A 46 0.94 3.15 -1.96
N TRP A 47 0.11 4.18 -1.90
CA TRP A 47 0.11 5.31 -2.82
C TRP A 47 1.20 6.37 -2.53
N ILE A 48 1.86 6.31 -1.39
CA ILE A 48 2.85 7.32 -0.98
C ILE A 48 4.10 7.15 -1.85
N PRO A 49 4.52 8.17 -2.60
CA PRO A 49 5.66 8.07 -3.51
C PRO A 49 6.95 7.80 -2.77
N GLY A 50 7.90 7.16 -3.40
CA GLY A 50 9.24 6.98 -2.89
C GLY A 50 9.90 8.32 -2.54
N ALA A 51 10.64 8.37 -1.43
CA ALA A 51 11.22 9.63 -0.95
C ALA A 51 12.19 10.25 -1.96
N ARG A 52 12.95 9.43 -2.69
CA ARG A 52 13.85 9.90 -3.74
C ARG A 52 13.06 10.46 -4.92
N ASN A 53 12.08 9.72 -5.40
CA ASN A 53 11.25 10.12 -6.54
C ASN A 53 10.51 11.43 -6.25
N TYR A 54 9.99 11.59 -5.04
CA TYR A 54 9.34 12.83 -4.63
C TYR A 54 10.30 14.01 -4.66
N ARG A 55 11.53 13.84 -4.16
CA ARG A 55 12.54 14.89 -4.15
C ARG A 55 13.01 15.29 -5.55
N GLU A 56 13.21 14.32 -6.43
CA GLU A 56 13.58 14.59 -7.82
C GLU A 56 12.49 15.36 -8.57
N ALA A 57 11.21 15.05 -8.27
CA ALA A 57 10.06 15.78 -8.80
C ALA A 57 9.86 17.18 -8.15
N HIS A 58 10.37 17.38 -6.93
CA HIS A 58 10.20 18.62 -6.15
C HIS A 58 11.55 19.14 -5.60
N PRO A 59 12.46 19.60 -6.46
CA PRO A 59 13.83 19.92 -6.07
C PRO A 59 13.97 21.08 -5.05
N THR A 60 12.93 21.89 -4.86
CA THR A 60 12.92 23.01 -3.91
C THR A 60 12.49 22.61 -2.49
N THR A 61 12.02 21.38 -2.27
CA THR A 61 11.69 20.92 -0.93
C THR A 61 12.95 20.60 -0.15
N SER A 62 13.41 21.56 0.67
CA SER A 62 14.48 21.30 1.64
C SER A 62 13.97 20.27 2.65
N ASN A 63 14.70 19.18 2.83
CA ASN A 63 14.40 18.23 3.89
C ASN A 63 15.08 18.69 5.19
N PRO A 64 14.34 19.18 6.18
CA PRO A 64 14.92 19.69 7.42
C PRO A 64 15.68 18.63 8.22
N ILE A 65 15.42 17.34 7.97
CA ILE A 65 16.15 16.23 8.62
C ILE A 65 17.61 16.15 8.13
N LEU A 66 17.88 16.62 6.91
CA LEU A 66 19.23 16.59 6.32
C LEU A 66 19.96 17.92 6.40
N THR A 67 19.26 19.05 6.60
CA THR A 67 19.84 20.40 6.63
C THR A 67 20.14 20.90 8.05
N SER A 68 19.57 20.30 9.08
CA SER A 68 19.98 20.61 10.45
C SER A 68 21.34 19.95 10.68
N GLY A 69 22.41 20.76 10.72
CA GLY A 69 23.77 20.33 11.07
C GLY A 69 23.93 19.79 12.49
N GLY A 70 22.85 19.31 13.09
CA GLY A 70 22.83 18.50 14.28
C GLY A 70 23.26 17.09 13.95
N LYS A 71 24.29 16.59 14.62
CA LYS A 71 24.71 15.18 14.59
C LYS A 71 23.46 14.30 14.68
N ALA A 72 23.08 13.66 13.57
CA ALA A 72 22.00 12.69 13.56
C ALA A 72 22.35 11.65 14.63
N THR A 73 21.57 11.60 15.69
CA THR A 73 21.77 10.57 16.72
C THR A 73 21.60 9.23 16.03
N LYS A 74 22.51 8.27 16.27
CA LYS A 74 22.49 6.91 15.67
C LYS A 74 21.12 6.24 15.73
N ASN A 75 20.24 6.67 16.62
CA ASN A 75 18.87 6.18 16.79
C ASN A 75 17.85 6.78 15.80
N ALA A 76 18.13 7.95 15.18
CA ALA A 76 17.25 8.56 14.18
C ALA A 76 17.34 7.86 12.81
N VAL A 77 18.39 7.10 12.58
CA VAL A 77 18.76 6.52 11.29
C VAL A 77 18.12 5.17 11.02
N ARG A 78 17.61 4.47 12.02
CA ARG A 78 16.99 3.14 11.88
C ARG A 78 15.49 3.15 11.58
N ARG A 79 14.97 4.27 11.13
CA ARG A 79 13.54 4.41 10.90
C ARG A 79 13.22 4.07 9.45
N PHE A 80 12.27 3.15 9.26
CA PHE A 80 11.77 2.74 7.96
C PHE A 80 11.48 3.93 7.06
N ARG A 81 11.78 3.82 5.80
CA ARG A 81 11.57 4.85 4.79
C ARG A 81 10.31 4.53 4.01
N PRO A 82 9.50 5.54 3.66
CA PRO A 82 8.35 5.31 2.80
C PRO A 82 8.79 4.76 1.45
N GLN A 83 8.06 3.80 0.97
CA GLN A 83 8.36 3.08 -0.26
C GLN A 83 7.06 2.86 -1.00
N SER A 84 6.92 3.31 -2.24
CA SER A 84 5.73 3.00 -3.02
C SER A 84 5.71 1.52 -3.37
N TYR A 85 6.72 1.04 -4.09
CA TYR A 85 6.93 -0.38 -4.36
C TYR A 85 8.40 -0.65 -4.67
N GLY A 86 8.90 -1.74 -4.11
CA GLY A 86 10.26 -2.18 -4.33
C GLY A 86 11.31 -1.32 -3.63
N MET A 87 12.51 -1.78 -3.67
CA MET A 87 13.67 -1.02 -3.19
C MET A 87 14.91 -1.50 -3.93
N ASP A 88 15.53 -0.61 -4.67
CA ASP A 88 16.82 -0.87 -5.31
C ASP A 88 17.87 0.08 -4.75
N VAL A 89 18.96 -0.50 -4.25
CA VAL A 89 20.07 0.22 -3.62
C VAL A 89 21.30 0.31 -4.51
N GLY A 90 21.24 -0.25 -5.73
CA GLY A 90 22.32 -0.26 -6.73
C GLY A 90 23.47 -1.21 -6.41
N LYS A 91 24.47 -1.21 -7.27
CA LYS A 91 25.64 -2.13 -7.28
C LYS A 91 26.36 -2.32 -5.95
N ASN A 92 26.37 -1.32 -5.10
CA ASN A 92 27.03 -1.34 -3.80
C ASN A 92 26.04 -1.49 -2.65
N GLY A 93 24.83 -1.92 -2.96
CA GLY A 93 23.68 -1.94 -2.09
C GLY A 93 23.79 -2.94 -0.97
N ASN A 94 24.63 -2.63 -0.03
CA ASN A 94 24.56 -3.25 1.27
C ASN A 94 23.64 -2.39 2.14
N MET A 95 22.40 -2.82 2.34
CA MET A 95 21.47 -2.18 3.28
C MET A 95 22.05 -2.06 4.70
N ALA A 96 23.14 -2.77 4.98
CA ALA A 96 23.86 -2.72 6.24
C ALA A 96 24.91 -1.61 6.30
N THR A 97 25.23 -0.92 5.21
CA THR A 97 26.21 0.17 5.27
C THR A 97 25.53 1.49 5.58
N ASP A 98 26.06 2.19 6.58
CA ASP A 98 25.58 3.49 7.08
C ASP A 98 25.44 4.58 5.99
N LYS A 99 26.04 4.41 4.81
CA LYS A 99 25.97 5.37 3.70
C LYS A 99 24.62 5.38 2.99
N ALA A 100 24.02 4.22 2.73
CA ALA A 100 22.66 4.14 2.18
C ALA A 100 21.62 4.67 3.19
N MET A 101 21.96 4.64 4.47
CA MET A 101 21.10 5.12 5.56
C MET A 101 21.25 6.62 5.83
N LEU A 102 22.30 7.28 5.37
CA LEU A 102 22.62 8.67 5.77
C LEU A 102 22.40 9.72 4.67
N GLY A 103 22.17 9.34 3.44
CA GLY A 103 22.06 10.36 2.38
C GLY A 103 21.31 9.95 1.13
N ASP A 104 21.47 8.71 0.71
CA ASP A 104 20.86 8.24 -0.52
C ASP A 104 19.63 7.37 -0.20
N PHE A 105 18.44 7.89 -0.50
CA PHE A 105 17.24 7.06 -0.51
C PHE A 105 17.36 6.04 -1.64
N PRO A 106 16.91 4.79 -1.42
CA PRO A 106 16.85 3.80 -2.48
C PRO A 106 15.97 4.29 -3.61
N TYR A 107 16.16 3.73 -4.80
CA TYR A 107 15.18 3.85 -5.86
C TYR A 107 13.96 3.01 -5.50
N GLU A 108 12.79 3.55 -5.82
CA GLU A 108 11.50 2.93 -5.61
C GLU A 108 10.63 3.19 -6.83
N MET A 109 9.69 2.32 -7.14
CA MET A 109 8.78 2.50 -8.27
C MET A 109 7.45 3.07 -7.77
N ASN A 110 7.02 4.21 -8.29
CA ASN A 110 5.69 4.71 -7.99
C ASN A 110 4.62 3.83 -8.67
N VAL A 111 3.44 3.79 -8.10
CA VAL A 111 2.33 2.96 -8.61
C VAL A 111 1.95 3.34 -10.05
N GLU A 112 1.95 4.61 -10.37
CA GLU A 112 1.69 5.10 -11.72
C GLU A 112 2.76 4.62 -12.73
N ASP A 113 3.98 4.39 -12.27
CA ASP A 113 5.05 3.88 -13.12
C ASP A 113 4.92 2.36 -13.33
N ILE A 114 4.38 1.63 -12.37
CA ILE A 114 3.95 0.23 -12.57
C ILE A 114 2.88 0.18 -13.67
N ALA A 115 1.83 1.00 -13.55
CA ALA A 115 0.77 1.07 -14.55
C ALA A 115 1.31 1.40 -15.96
N LYS A 116 2.20 2.39 -16.07
CA LYS A 116 2.85 2.76 -17.33
C LYS A 116 3.72 1.63 -17.90
N ALA A 117 4.47 0.91 -17.06
CA ALA A 117 5.30 -0.20 -17.50
C ALA A 117 4.46 -1.34 -18.09
N VAL A 118 3.36 -1.69 -17.43
CA VAL A 118 2.40 -2.68 -17.94
C VAL A 118 1.78 -2.20 -19.26
N GLN A 119 1.33 -0.96 -19.32
CA GLN A 119 0.74 -0.37 -20.54
C GLN A 119 1.72 -0.39 -21.72
N ARG A 120 2.99 0.00 -21.50
CA ARG A 120 4.03 0.01 -22.55
C ARG A 120 4.35 -1.39 -23.07
N SER A 121 4.26 -2.42 -22.23
CA SER A 121 4.46 -3.81 -22.68
C SER A 121 3.33 -4.31 -23.56
N GLY A 122 2.20 -3.64 -23.60
CA GLY A 122 1.00 -4.07 -24.31
C GLY A 122 0.39 -5.36 -23.75
N VAL A 123 0.73 -5.74 -22.52
CA VAL A 123 0.11 -6.84 -21.79
C VAL A 123 -1.09 -6.29 -21.03
N HIS A 124 -2.24 -6.92 -21.18
CA HIS A 124 -3.36 -6.74 -20.24
C HIS A 124 -3.33 -7.88 -19.23
N LEU A 125 -3.35 -7.55 -17.95
CA LEU A 125 -3.26 -8.53 -16.89
C LEU A 125 -4.64 -8.94 -16.40
N ARG A 126 -4.86 -10.23 -16.22
CA ARG A 126 -6.04 -10.71 -15.50
C ARG A 126 -6.04 -10.19 -14.06
N PHE A 127 -4.88 -10.24 -13.39
CA PHE A 127 -4.76 -9.68 -12.05
C PHE A 127 -3.36 -9.11 -11.78
N ILE A 128 -3.31 -8.18 -10.83
CA ILE A 128 -2.10 -7.81 -10.11
C ILE A 128 -2.31 -8.22 -8.64
N HIS A 129 -1.47 -9.12 -8.15
CA HIS A 129 -1.39 -9.46 -6.74
C HIS A 129 -0.23 -8.72 -6.10
N ASN A 130 -0.55 -7.75 -5.26
CA ASN A 130 0.42 -7.01 -4.48
C ASN A 130 0.70 -7.78 -3.17
N ASP A 131 1.68 -8.69 -3.19
CA ASP A 131 2.14 -9.39 -1.98
C ASP A 131 3.16 -8.51 -1.24
N CYS A 132 2.70 -7.35 -0.83
CA CYS A 132 3.47 -6.30 -0.17
C CYS A 132 2.56 -5.44 0.73
N CYS A 133 3.20 -4.68 1.61
CA CYS A 133 2.51 -3.87 2.62
C CYS A 133 1.64 -2.77 1.97
N GLU A 134 0.42 -2.56 2.51
CA GLU A 134 -0.37 -1.34 2.30
C GLU A 134 -0.82 -1.06 0.85
N MET A 135 -0.64 -2.04 -0.06
CA MET A 135 -0.95 -1.84 -1.48
C MET A 135 -2.44 -2.03 -1.83
N GLN A 136 -3.28 -2.49 -0.91
CA GLN A 136 -4.73 -2.56 -1.14
C GLN A 136 -5.42 -1.29 -0.64
N CYS A 137 -4.93 -0.15 -1.11
CA CYS A 137 -5.60 1.12 -0.96
C CYS A 137 -6.28 1.54 -2.27
N ILE A 138 -7.34 2.30 -2.16
CA ILE A 138 -8.16 2.70 -3.32
C ILE A 138 -7.35 3.52 -4.33
N GLU A 139 -6.40 4.30 -3.88
CA GLU A 139 -5.50 5.11 -4.70
C GLU A 139 -4.66 4.22 -5.64
N VAL A 140 -4.10 3.13 -5.09
CA VAL A 140 -3.33 2.14 -5.84
C VAL A 140 -4.21 1.39 -6.83
N ALA A 141 -5.33 0.86 -6.34
CA ALA A 141 -6.25 0.10 -7.19
C ALA A 141 -6.77 0.95 -8.36
N TYR A 142 -7.07 2.22 -8.10
CA TYR A 142 -7.53 3.15 -9.12
C TYR A 142 -6.45 3.47 -10.16
N ALA A 143 -5.19 3.64 -9.74
CA ALA A 143 -4.07 3.87 -10.66
C ALA A 143 -3.82 2.63 -11.57
N LEU A 144 -4.05 1.42 -11.07
CA LEU A 144 -3.86 0.17 -11.81
C LEU A 144 -5.09 -0.27 -12.64
N ARG A 145 -6.23 0.44 -12.56
CA ARG A 145 -7.51 0.01 -13.13
C ARG A 145 -7.53 -0.26 -14.63
N ASN A 146 -6.65 0.38 -15.38
CA ASN A 146 -6.63 0.27 -16.83
C ASN A 146 -5.66 -0.82 -17.34
N VAL A 147 -4.95 -1.50 -16.47
CA VAL A 147 -3.90 -2.46 -16.84
C VAL A 147 -4.13 -3.87 -16.32
N ALA A 148 -5.12 -4.05 -15.44
CA ALA A 148 -5.50 -5.35 -14.92
C ALA A 148 -7.03 -5.41 -14.67
N ASP A 149 -7.63 -6.61 -14.78
CA ASP A 149 -9.05 -6.81 -14.46
C ASP A 149 -9.30 -6.82 -12.95
N TYR A 150 -8.31 -7.32 -12.18
CA TYR A 150 -8.41 -7.42 -10.73
C TYR A 150 -7.12 -6.93 -10.06
N VAL A 151 -7.32 -6.25 -8.92
CA VAL A 151 -6.23 -5.90 -8.00
C VAL A 151 -6.47 -6.59 -6.68
N ALA A 152 -5.48 -7.33 -6.22
CA ALA A 152 -5.51 -8.11 -5.00
C ALA A 152 -4.36 -7.72 -4.07
N GLY A 153 -4.60 -7.68 -2.76
CA GLY A 153 -3.56 -7.35 -1.80
C GLY A 153 -4.08 -7.10 -0.38
N SER A 154 -3.21 -6.56 0.45
CA SER A 154 -3.49 -6.20 1.82
C SER A 154 -3.47 -4.69 2.04
N PRO A 155 -4.45 -4.11 2.77
CA PRO A 155 -4.45 -2.70 3.14
C PRO A 155 -3.53 -2.39 4.33
N MET A 156 -2.94 -3.40 4.93
CA MET A 156 -2.07 -3.33 6.10
C MET A 156 -0.66 -3.82 5.78
N GLN A 157 0.24 -3.66 6.74
CA GLN A 157 1.55 -4.30 6.67
C GLN A 157 1.39 -5.81 6.73
N ILE A 158 2.07 -6.53 5.85
CA ILE A 158 2.06 -7.99 5.82
C ILE A 158 3.34 -8.57 6.40
N SER A 159 3.26 -9.84 6.80
CA SER A 159 4.44 -10.61 7.19
C SER A 159 5.45 -10.70 6.03
N ALA A 160 6.74 -10.69 6.34
CA ALA A 160 7.80 -10.90 5.35
C ALA A 160 7.73 -12.26 4.65
N ILE A 161 6.97 -13.21 5.18
CA ILE A 161 6.72 -14.51 4.54
C ILE A 161 5.83 -14.33 3.30
N GLY A 162 4.92 -13.34 3.32
CA GLY A 162 3.95 -13.14 2.26
C GLY A 162 2.95 -14.27 2.15
N GLY A 163 2.47 -14.55 0.94
CA GLY A 163 1.58 -15.67 0.66
C GLY A 163 2.31 -17.02 0.56
N PHE A 164 1.62 -18.12 0.83
CA PHE A 164 2.17 -19.44 0.60
C PHE A 164 2.01 -19.83 -0.87
N TYR A 165 3.04 -19.56 -1.65
CA TYR A 165 3.00 -19.65 -3.12
C TYR A 165 2.65 -21.05 -3.66
N THR A 166 3.01 -22.12 -2.95
CA THR A 166 2.64 -23.47 -3.37
C THR A 166 1.13 -23.66 -3.43
N ASP A 167 0.40 -23.18 -2.42
CA ASP A 167 -1.07 -23.26 -2.40
C ASP A 167 -1.69 -22.27 -3.37
N LEU A 168 -1.13 -21.06 -3.46
CA LEU A 168 -1.58 -20.03 -4.40
C LEU A 168 -1.44 -20.49 -5.86
N LEU A 169 -0.36 -21.18 -6.23
CA LEU A 169 -0.19 -21.78 -7.55
C LEU A 169 -1.18 -22.90 -7.81
N ARG A 170 -1.52 -23.71 -6.81
CA ARG A 170 -2.41 -24.86 -6.98
C ARG A 170 -3.88 -24.49 -7.00
N GLN A 171 -4.29 -23.50 -6.19
CA GLN A 171 -5.70 -23.24 -5.86
C GLN A 171 -6.13 -21.80 -6.15
N GLY A 172 -5.19 -20.84 -6.25
CA GLY A 172 -5.48 -19.42 -6.37
C GLY A 172 -5.26 -18.86 -7.78
N TYR A 173 -4.00 -18.78 -8.22
CA TYR A 173 -3.62 -18.01 -9.42
C TYR A 173 -4.22 -18.55 -10.72
N PHE A 174 -4.40 -19.86 -10.84
CA PHE A 174 -4.95 -20.50 -12.05
C PHE A 174 -6.42 -20.87 -11.92
N SER A 175 -7.07 -20.53 -10.81
CA SER A 175 -8.52 -20.73 -10.68
C SER A 175 -9.28 -19.79 -11.61
N GLN A 176 -10.41 -20.28 -12.15
CA GLN A 176 -11.35 -19.45 -12.92
C GLN A 176 -12.03 -18.41 -12.02
N ASP A 177 -12.33 -18.78 -10.77
CA ASP A 177 -12.84 -17.86 -9.75
C ASP A 177 -11.67 -17.13 -9.09
N ILE A 178 -11.53 -15.83 -9.40
CA ILE A 178 -10.47 -15.01 -8.82
C ILE A 178 -10.55 -14.93 -7.29
N THR A 179 -11.72 -15.18 -6.70
CA THR A 179 -11.87 -15.13 -5.23
C THR A 179 -11.11 -16.26 -4.52
N ASP A 180 -10.79 -17.35 -5.23
CA ASP A 180 -9.98 -18.43 -4.68
C ASP A 180 -8.55 -17.99 -4.34
N LEU A 181 -8.01 -16.99 -5.04
CA LEU A 181 -6.75 -16.37 -4.66
C LEU A 181 -6.84 -15.78 -3.24
N GLY A 182 -7.89 -15.03 -2.97
CA GLY A 182 -8.07 -14.41 -1.66
C GLY A 182 -8.36 -15.43 -0.56
N LYS A 183 -9.21 -16.41 -0.83
CA LYS A 183 -9.50 -17.52 0.10
C LYS A 183 -8.22 -18.27 0.46
N THR A 184 -7.44 -18.67 -0.54
CA THR A 184 -6.18 -19.40 -0.33
C THR A 184 -5.17 -18.56 0.46
N TYR A 185 -5.07 -17.25 0.17
CA TYR A 185 -4.17 -16.36 0.88
C TYR A 185 -4.54 -16.25 2.37
N VAL A 186 -5.81 -15.99 2.67
CA VAL A 186 -6.29 -15.83 4.05
C VAL A 186 -6.29 -17.16 4.81
N ASP A 187 -6.63 -18.26 4.16
CA ASP A 187 -6.61 -19.60 4.77
C ASP A 187 -5.22 -20.01 5.25
N TYR A 188 -4.16 -19.60 4.55
CA TYR A 188 -2.79 -19.79 5.04
C TYR A 188 -2.57 -19.12 6.40
N TYR A 189 -2.96 -17.84 6.54
CA TYR A 189 -2.82 -17.09 7.81
C TYR A 189 -3.75 -17.60 8.92
N LEU A 190 -4.84 -18.27 8.56
CA LEU A 190 -5.73 -18.95 9.50
C LEU A 190 -5.25 -20.35 9.91
N GLY A 191 -4.08 -20.78 9.41
CA GLY A 191 -3.54 -22.11 9.66
C GLY A 191 -4.27 -23.26 8.94
N LYS A 192 -5.02 -22.94 7.88
CA LYS A 192 -5.75 -23.90 7.04
C LYS A 192 -5.02 -24.26 5.76
N GLY A 193 -3.85 -23.66 5.49
CA GLY A 193 -3.02 -23.96 4.33
C GLY A 193 -2.38 -25.35 4.41
N SER A 194 -1.77 -25.81 3.32
CA SER A 194 -1.07 -27.10 3.26
C SER A 194 0.21 -27.15 4.12
N GLN A 195 0.69 -25.97 4.57
CA GLN A 195 1.77 -25.83 5.54
C GLN A 195 1.30 -24.95 6.70
N PRO A 196 1.79 -25.20 7.92
CA PRO A 196 1.42 -24.39 9.07
C PRO A 196 1.97 -22.96 8.93
N TYR A 197 1.13 -21.99 9.21
CA TYR A 197 1.58 -20.62 9.41
C TYR A 197 2.23 -20.51 10.79
N VAL A 198 3.50 -20.17 10.81
CA VAL A 198 4.33 -20.21 12.03
C VAL A 198 4.43 -18.85 12.75
N GLU A 199 3.95 -17.78 12.13
CA GLU A 199 3.91 -16.45 12.73
C GLU A 199 2.50 -16.14 13.23
N ASN A 200 2.37 -15.16 14.12
CA ASN A 200 1.08 -14.69 14.62
C ASN A 200 0.81 -13.25 14.16
N PHE A 201 1.08 -12.98 12.87
CA PHE A 201 0.98 -11.63 12.35
C PHE A 201 -0.48 -11.23 12.05
N GLY A 202 -1.23 -12.15 11.49
CA GLY A 202 -2.58 -11.90 10.99
C GLY A 202 -2.58 -11.22 9.63
N VAL A 203 -3.76 -11.06 9.05
CA VAL A 203 -3.95 -10.46 7.73
C VAL A 203 -5.35 -9.88 7.55
N VAL A 204 -5.45 -8.85 6.73
CA VAL A 204 -6.65 -8.42 6.00
C VAL A 204 -6.29 -8.47 4.53
N PHE A 205 -7.15 -9.06 3.72
CA PHE A 205 -6.91 -9.21 2.28
C PHE A 205 -8.20 -8.97 1.50
N SER A 206 -8.10 -8.31 0.36
CA SER A 206 -9.25 -8.16 -0.52
C SER A 206 -8.88 -8.22 -2.00
N ILE A 207 -9.90 -8.39 -2.85
CA ILE A 207 -9.79 -8.39 -4.31
C ILE A 207 -10.81 -7.42 -4.86
N LEU A 208 -10.34 -6.48 -5.66
CA LEU A 208 -11.13 -5.48 -6.35
C LEU A 208 -11.26 -5.79 -7.84
N ARG A 209 -12.47 -5.66 -8.39
CA ARG A 209 -12.69 -5.61 -9.82
C ARG A 209 -12.50 -4.19 -10.31
N THR A 210 -11.51 -3.99 -11.16
CA THR A 210 -11.08 -2.66 -11.58
C THR A 210 -12.10 -1.92 -12.42
N ALA A 211 -12.90 -2.65 -13.22
CA ALA A 211 -13.95 -2.08 -14.06
C ALA A 211 -15.04 -1.32 -13.25
N ASP A 212 -15.20 -1.60 -11.96
CA ASP A 212 -16.18 -0.92 -11.11
C ASP A 212 -15.62 0.30 -10.39
N LEU A 213 -14.30 0.53 -10.42
CA LEU A 213 -13.65 1.58 -9.62
C LEU A 213 -14.03 3.00 -10.07
N GLN A 214 -14.32 3.19 -11.35
CA GLN A 214 -14.81 4.48 -11.83
C GLN A 214 -16.16 4.82 -11.21
N ALA A 215 -17.08 3.84 -11.10
CA ALA A 215 -18.36 4.05 -10.46
C ALA A 215 -18.26 4.37 -8.97
N VAL A 216 -17.26 3.83 -8.29
CA VAL A 216 -16.95 4.19 -6.89
C VAL A 216 -16.50 5.65 -6.81
N ALA A 217 -15.55 6.07 -7.68
CA ALA A 217 -15.09 7.45 -7.73
C ALA A 217 -16.23 8.44 -8.04
N ASP A 218 -17.03 8.14 -9.05
CA ASP A 218 -18.15 8.98 -9.46
C ASP A 218 -19.23 9.11 -8.36
N SER A 219 -19.45 8.02 -7.63
CA SER A 219 -20.41 8.02 -6.51
C SER A 219 -19.91 8.89 -5.36
N LEU A 220 -18.63 8.80 -5.01
CA LEU A 220 -18.02 9.62 -3.97
C LEU A 220 -17.98 11.10 -4.38
N ALA A 221 -17.58 11.40 -5.61
CA ALA A 221 -17.50 12.77 -6.11
C ALA A 221 -18.83 13.55 -6.04
N LYS A 222 -19.95 12.85 -6.12
CA LYS A 222 -21.29 13.46 -6.04
C LYS A 222 -21.69 13.85 -4.63
N VAL A 223 -21.19 13.14 -3.63
CA VAL A 223 -21.66 13.24 -2.24
C VAL A 223 -20.60 13.77 -1.27
N LEU A 224 -19.35 13.88 -1.71
CA LEU A 224 -18.28 14.38 -0.87
C LEU A 224 -18.58 15.85 -0.46
N PRO A 225 -18.61 16.16 0.86
CA PRO A 225 -18.92 17.50 1.33
C PRO A 225 -17.95 18.54 0.75
N LYS A 226 -18.47 19.70 0.37
CA LYS A 226 -17.65 20.83 -0.09
C LYS A 226 -17.03 21.54 1.10
N ASP A 227 -15.95 22.25 0.86
CA ASP A 227 -15.26 23.07 1.87
C ASP A 227 -14.75 22.28 3.10
N LEU A 228 -14.31 21.05 2.88
CA LEU A 228 -13.81 20.18 3.94
C LEU A 228 -12.73 20.80 4.84
N PRO A 229 -11.72 21.55 4.33
CA PRO A 229 -10.77 22.22 5.17
C PRO A 229 -11.39 23.28 6.07
N ALA A 230 -12.37 24.04 5.56
CA ALA A 230 -13.08 25.05 6.35
C ALA A 230 -13.95 24.39 7.43
N LEU A 231 -14.63 23.29 7.12
CA LEU A 231 -15.38 22.50 8.10
C LEU A 231 -14.48 21.94 9.20
N ASN A 232 -13.30 21.45 8.84
CA ASN A 232 -12.32 20.97 9.81
C ASN A 232 -11.78 22.09 10.70
N ALA A 233 -11.49 23.27 10.13
CA ALA A 233 -10.99 24.43 10.87
C ALA A 233 -12.02 25.04 11.83
N GLN A 234 -13.31 24.88 11.57
CA GLN A 234 -14.39 25.34 12.46
C GLN A 234 -14.56 24.49 13.72
N GLY A 235 -13.75 23.46 13.90
CA GLY A 235 -13.87 22.58 15.05
C GLY A 235 -15.17 21.78 15.06
N LEU A 236 -15.82 21.65 13.92
CA LEU A 236 -16.91 20.70 13.75
C LEU A 236 -16.36 19.34 14.17
N PRO A 237 -17.12 18.62 15.02
CA PRO A 237 -16.57 17.49 15.74
C PRO A 237 -15.91 16.50 14.77
N ASN A 238 -14.57 16.62 14.69
CA ASN A 238 -13.68 15.62 14.16
C ASN A 238 -14.03 15.15 12.75
N TYR A 239 -14.07 16.04 11.81
CA TYR A 239 -14.08 15.62 10.43
C TYR A 239 -12.64 15.38 9.95
N PRO A 240 -12.37 14.18 9.47
CA PRO A 240 -13.00 12.92 9.84
C PRO A 240 -12.52 12.47 11.22
N LYS A 241 -13.43 11.91 12.03
CA LYS A 241 -13.07 11.28 13.33
C LYS A 241 -12.31 9.99 13.11
N THR A 242 -11.05 10.10 12.82
CA THR A 242 -10.22 8.92 12.56
C THR A 242 -9.93 8.08 13.79
N GLU A 243 -10.17 8.60 15.00
CA GLU A 243 -10.02 7.84 16.24
C GLU A 243 -10.96 6.63 16.34
N ASN A 244 -12.13 6.71 15.69
CA ASN A 244 -13.14 5.65 15.69
C ASN A 244 -13.20 4.88 14.38
N VAL A 245 -12.33 5.18 13.43
CA VAL A 245 -12.25 4.48 12.14
C VAL A 245 -11.31 3.30 12.24
N GLN A 246 -11.67 2.18 11.61
CA GLN A 246 -10.80 1.02 11.50
C GLN A 246 -9.47 1.42 10.87
N PRO A 247 -8.36 1.42 11.63
CA PRO A 247 -7.04 1.69 11.07
C PRO A 247 -6.44 0.41 10.52
N TYR A 248 -5.59 0.54 9.53
CA TYR A 248 -4.74 -0.54 9.04
C TYR A 248 -3.27 -0.38 9.44
N SER A 249 -2.92 0.79 9.98
CA SER A 249 -1.63 1.05 10.64
C SER A 249 -1.86 1.86 11.89
N ARG A 250 -1.25 1.52 13.02
CA ARG A 250 -1.28 2.33 14.25
C ARG A 250 -0.10 3.26 14.37
N TYR A 251 1.02 2.82 13.84
CA TYR A 251 2.23 3.60 13.81
C TYR A 251 2.65 3.71 12.37
N SER A 252 2.62 4.90 11.86
CA SER A 252 3.44 5.17 10.71
C SER A 252 4.89 5.00 11.15
N SER A 253 5.45 3.85 10.85
CA SER A 253 6.88 3.63 11.01
C SER A 253 7.67 4.58 10.13
N TYR A 254 7.01 5.21 9.18
CA TYR A 254 7.59 6.11 8.21
C TYR A 254 7.52 7.57 8.64
N PHE A 255 6.43 7.99 9.31
CA PHE A 255 6.17 9.40 9.59
C PHE A 255 6.10 9.75 11.07
N PHE A 256 6.39 8.82 11.96
CA PHE A 256 6.35 8.99 13.42
C PHE A 256 4.98 9.32 14.03
N TYR A 257 3.95 9.43 13.20
CA TYR A 257 2.65 9.88 13.62
C TYR A 257 1.58 8.98 13.10
N ARG A 258 0.55 8.76 13.51
CA ARG A 258 -0.78 8.26 13.25
C ARG A 258 -0.98 7.52 11.90
N PRO A 259 -1.90 6.60 11.83
CA PRO A 259 -2.18 5.81 10.64
C PRO A 259 -2.60 6.69 9.47
N GLU A 260 -2.00 6.47 8.32
CA GLU A 260 -2.36 7.06 7.03
C GLU A 260 -3.37 6.21 6.28
N TYR A 261 -3.58 4.97 6.72
CA TYR A 261 -4.40 3.97 6.06
C TYR A 261 -5.60 3.63 6.93
N PHE A 262 -6.77 4.09 6.51
CA PHE A 262 -8.04 3.85 7.17
C PHE A 262 -8.93 3.00 6.27
N ASP A 263 -9.76 2.13 6.85
CA ASP A 263 -10.77 1.42 6.08
C ASP A 263 -11.70 2.42 5.38
N MET A 264 -11.84 2.25 4.06
CA MET A 264 -12.58 3.20 3.23
C MET A 264 -14.06 3.27 3.61
N SER A 265 -14.70 2.12 3.80
CA SER A 265 -16.12 2.06 4.16
C SER A 265 -16.37 2.68 5.54
N ASP A 266 -15.54 2.32 6.53
CA ASP A 266 -15.69 2.82 7.89
C ASP A 266 -15.39 4.32 7.98
N ALA A 267 -14.38 4.81 7.24
CA ALA A 267 -14.10 6.24 7.14
C ALA A 267 -15.27 7.01 6.52
N LEU A 268 -15.77 6.56 5.38
CA LEU A 268 -16.89 7.23 4.69
C LEU A 268 -18.17 7.24 5.53
N ARG A 269 -18.41 6.18 6.29
CA ARG A 269 -19.54 6.11 7.24
C ARG A 269 -19.48 7.19 8.32
N GLN A 270 -18.28 7.63 8.70
CA GLN A 270 -18.12 8.64 9.74
C GLN A 270 -18.46 10.07 9.28
N PHE A 271 -18.30 10.36 8.01
CA PHE A 271 -18.44 11.73 7.53
C PHE A 271 -19.47 11.97 6.42
N LEU A 272 -20.05 10.92 5.88
CA LEU A 272 -21.16 11.07 4.95
C LEU A 272 -22.50 10.91 5.68
N PRO A 273 -23.54 11.65 5.28
CA PRO A 273 -24.90 11.33 5.65
C PRO A 273 -25.24 9.88 5.26
N ALA A 274 -26.06 9.20 6.06
CA ALA A 274 -26.36 7.78 5.88
C ALA A 274 -26.80 7.43 4.44
N GLU A 275 -27.70 8.24 3.88
CA GLU A 275 -28.21 8.04 2.51
C GLU A 275 -27.10 8.15 1.44
N ASP A 276 -26.19 9.09 1.62
CA ASP A 276 -25.06 9.30 0.70
C ASP A 276 -24.00 8.21 0.86
N PHE A 277 -23.75 7.79 2.10
CA PHE A 277 -22.90 6.65 2.38
C PHE A 277 -23.40 5.38 1.67
N GLU A 278 -24.71 5.08 1.75
CA GLU A 278 -25.30 3.91 1.10
C GLU A 278 -25.07 3.89 -0.42
N LYS A 279 -25.11 5.06 -1.08
CA LYS A 279 -24.85 5.17 -2.52
C LYS A 279 -23.41 4.77 -2.87
N VAL A 280 -22.45 5.25 -2.09
CA VAL A 280 -21.03 4.91 -2.29
C VAL A 280 -20.77 3.46 -1.92
N GLN A 281 -21.33 2.99 -0.79
CA GLN A 281 -21.18 1.62 -0.32
C GLN A 281 -21.68 0.62 -1.36
N LYS A 282 -22.82 0.88 -1.99
CA LYS A 282 -23.35 0.02 -3.05
C LYS A 282 -22.42 -0.09 -4.26
N ALA A 283 -21.70 0.98 -4.61
CA ALA A 283 -20.71 0.94 -5.67
C ALA A 283 -19.44 0.16 -5.21
N LEU A 284 -19.01 0.38 -3.99
CA LEU A 284 -17.86 -0.30 -3.40
C LEU A 284 -18.11 -1.81 -3.26
N ASP A 285 -19.29 -2.24 -2.80
CA ASP A 285 -19.68 -3.65 -2.67
C ASP A 285 -19.67 -4.39 -4.01
N ARG A 286 -19.92 -3.70 -5.12
CA ARG A 286 -19.77 -4.30 -6.46
C ARG A 286 -18.31 -4.45 -6.88
N ALA A 287 -17.49 -3.51 -6.46
CA ALA A 287 -16.05 -3.54 -6.79
C ALA A 287 -15.30 -4.59 -5.96
N ILE A 288 -15.70 -4.82 -4.71
CA ILE A 288 -15.06 -5.80 -3.82
C ILE A 288 -15.62 -7.20 -4.09
N LEU A 289 -14.86 -8.04 -4.76
CA LEU A 289 -15.26 -9.43 -5.04
C LEU A 289 -14.97 -10.36 -3.88
N TYR A 290 -13.94 -10.07 -3.12
CA TYR A 290 -13.54 -10.83 -1.96
C TYR A 290 -12.97 -9.91 -0.88
N LYS A 291 -13.28 -10.20 0.37
CA LYS A 291 -12.57 -9.70 1.54
C LYS A 291 -12.49 -10.80 2.58
N GLY A 292 -11.35 -10.93 3.22
CA GLY A 292 -11.11 -11.88 4.28
C GLY A 292 -10.12 -11.33 5.29
N THR A 293 -10.20 -11.82 6.52
CA THR A 293 -9.37 -11.36 7.62
C THR A 293 -9.15 -12.43 8.66
N THR A 294 -8.04 -12.35 9.38
CA THR A 294 -7.91 -12.88 10.72
C THR A 294 -8.58 -11.90 11.69
N GLN A 295 -9.04 -12.38 12.86
CA GLN A 295 -9.73 -11.51 13.83
C GLN A 295 -8.91 -10.28 14.25
N ARG A 296 -7.59 -10.40 14.18
CA ARG A 296 -6.61 -9.36 14.52
C ARG A 296 -5.39 -9.48 13.64
N PHE A 297 -4.68 -8.38 13.55
CA PHE A 297 -3.36 -8.33 12.92
C PHE A 297 -2.45 -7.40 13.72
N TYR A 298 -1.17 -7.46 13.42
CA TYR A 298 -0.17 -6.59 14.02
C TYR A 298 0.39 -5.62 13.00
N THR A 299 0.84 -4.46 13.47
CA THR A 299 1.57 -3.48 12.69
C THR A 299 2.98 -3.37 13.22
N GLY A 300 3.93 -3.22 12.33
CA GLY A 300 5.34 -3.14 12.70
C GLY A 300 6.09 -4.46 12.53
N MET A 301 7.42 -4.41 12.72
CA MET A 301 8.31 -5.53 12.43
C MET A 301 8.12 -6.67 13.44
N GLY A 302 7.24 -7.59 13.11
CA GLY A 302 7.36 -8.94 13.63
C GLY A 302 6.53 -9.25 14.85
N ALA A 303 5.23 -9.37 14.69
CA ALA A 303 4.43 -10.11 15.64
C ALA A 303 5.04 -11.49 15.93
N GLY A 304 5.32 -11.75 17.18
CA GLY A 304 5.91 -13.01 17.64
C GLY A 304 7.41 -13.17 17.38
N ARG A 305 8.08 -12.19 16.82
CA ARG A 305 9.55 -12.22 16.70
C ARG A 305 10.22 -11.63 17.91
N GLN A 306 11.34 -12.22 18.29
CA GLN A 306 12.25 -11.63 19.25
C GLN A 306 13.12 -10.60 18.55
N TYR A 307 13.23 -9.41 19.10
CA TYR A 307 14.15 -8.38 18.62
C TYR A 307 15.01 -7.85 19.78
N TRP A 308 16.23 -7.43 19.42
CA TRP A 308 17.17 -6.88 20.39
C TRP A 308 16.93 -5.39 20.59
N TRP A 309 16.55 -5.00 21.81
CA TRP A 309 16.33 -3.62 22.15
C TRP A 309 17.00 -3.26 23.48
N LYS A 310 17.85 -2.24 23.49
CA LYS A 310 18.55 -1.72 24.68
C LYS A 310 19.20 -2.81 25.54
N GLY A 311 19.90 -3.76 24.90
CA GLY A 311 20.61 -4.81 25.62
C GLY A 311 19.78 -6.01 26.06
N ASN A 312 18.48 -6.09 25.67
CA ASN A 312 17.58 -7.20 26.00
C ASN A 312 16.83 -7.72 24.78
N TRP A 313 16.56 -9.01 24.75
CA TRP A 313 15.61 -9.61 23.83
C TRP A 313 14.21 -9.31 24.28
N ARG A 314 13.39 -8.78 23.37
CA ARG A 314 11.98 -8.51 23.60
C ARG A 314 11.13 -9.23 22.58
N ASN A 315 9.97 -9.71 23.02
CA ASN A 315 8.93 -10.18 22.13
C ASN A 315 8.09 -9.00 21.63
N THR A 316 7.69 -9.04 20.38
CA THR A 316 6.74 -8.06 19.82
C THR A 316 5.36 -8.15 20.47
N GLN A 317 5.04 -9.26 21.12
CA GLN A 317 3.84 -9.41 21.95
C GLN A 317 3.82 -8.49 23.19
N ASP A 318 4.99 -7.97 23.60
CA ASP A 318 5.10 -6.99 24.67
C ASP A 318 4.60 -5.59 24.26
N PHE A 319 4.46 -5.34 22.96
CA PHE A 319 3.73 -4.19 22.46
C PHE A 319 2.29 -4.66 22.22
N ASN A 320 1.39 -4.18 22.97
CA ASN A 320 -0.04 -4.43 22.89
C ASN A 320 -0.67 -3.83 21.60
N ASP A 321 -0.05 -4.09 20.46
CA ASP A 321 -0.26 -3.39 19.19
C ASP A 321 -1.14 -4.16 18.23
N ALA A 322 -1.82 -5.19 18.73
CA ALA A 322 -2.82 -5.89 17.95
C ALA A 322 -3.96 -4.93 17.56
N ILE A 323 -4.26 -4.87 16.29
CA ILE A 323 -5.45 -4.22 15.77
C ILE A 323 -6.51 -5.29 15.57
N TYR A 324 -7.64 -5.14 16.24
CA TYR A 324 -8.80 -6.00 16.04
C TYR A 324 -9.63 -5.45 14.90
N VAL A 325 -10.03 -6.34 13.99
CA VAL A 325 -10.85 -5.96 12.85
C VAL A 325 -12.30 -5.86 13.28
N ASN A 326 -12.91 -4.71 12.98
CA ASN A 326 -14.35 -4.57 13.11
C ASN A 326 -15.04 -5.23 11.90
N GLU A 327 -15.31 -6.52 12.02
CA GLU A 327 -15.85 -7.34 10.91
C GLU A 327 -17.18 -6.83 10.34
N ARG A 328 -17.93 -6.02 11.10
CA ARG A 328 -19.20 -5.42 10.65
C ARG A 328 -18.99 -4.27 9.70
N ASN A 329 -17.91 -3.52 9.87
CA ASN A 329 -17.72 -2.23 9.20
C ASN A 329 -16.61 -2.24 8.17
N TYR A 330 -15.63 -3.17 8.27
CA TYR A 330 -14.50 -3.15 7.38
C TYR A 330 -14.86 -3.55 5.95
N CYS A 331 -14.20 -2.96 4.98
CA CYS A 331 -14.29 -3.35 3.58
C CYS A 331 -13.04 -4.03 3.03
N GLY A 332 -11.92 -3.97 3.74
CA GLY A 332 -10.66 -4.56 3.32
C GLY A 332 -9.90 -3.74 2.27
N VAL A 333 -10.30 -2.49 2.09
CA VAL A 333 -9.64 -1.51 1.22
C VAL A 333 -9.37 -0.27 2.04
N SER A 334 -8.14 0.22 2.04
CA SER A 334 -7.85 1.48 2.71
C SER A 334 -8.02 2.68 1.79
N MET A 335 -8.16 3.83 2.40
CA MET A 335 -8.23 5.15 1.76
C MET A 335 -7.44 6.16 2.58
N PHE A 336 -6.73 7.04 1.91
CA PHE A 336 -6.16 8.22 2.57
C PHE A 336 -7.27 9.22 2.91
N VAL A 337 -7.19 9.75 4.11
CA VAL A 337 -8.11 10.78 4.57
C VAL A 337 -7.29 12.04 4.88
N PRO A 338 -7.40 13.10 4.06
CA PRO A 338 -6.67 14.34 4.30
C PRO A 338 -7.01 14.94 5.67
N GLN A 339 -6.00 15.41 6.41
CA GLN A 339 -6.15 15.97 7.74
C GLN A 339 -5.12 17.07 8.00
N GLN A 340 -5.49 18.06 8.83
CA GLN A 340 -4.61 19.16 9.19
C GLN A 340 -3.27 18.68 9.78
N ARG A 341 -3.27 17.62 10.57
CA ARG A 341 -2.04 17.08 11.18
C ARG A 341 -0.95 16.69 10.19
N TYR A 342 -1.28 16.34 8.95
CA TYR A 342 -0.28 16.05 7.93
C TYR A 342 0.40 17.30 7.42
N ALA A 343 -0.30 18.44 7.42
CA ALA A 343 0.31 19.75 7.18
C ALA A 343 1.22 20.16 8.33
N ASP A 344 0.77 19.99 9.57
CA ASP A 344 1.51 20.39 10.78
C ASP A 344 2.82 19.59 10.95
N ASN A 345 2.85 18.37 10.48
CA ASN A 345 4.00 17.48 10.56
C ASN A 345 4.81 17.36 9.26
N ALA A 346 4.51 18.18 8.26
CA ALA A 346 5.15 18.13 6.94
C ALA A 346 6.68 18.21 6.99
N ALA A 347 7.24 19.00 7.91
CA ALA A 347 8.69 19.14 8.07
C ALA A 347 9.41 17.83 8.48
N ARG A 348 8.68 16.85 8.97
CA ARG A 348 9.23 15.56 9.43
C ARG A 348 9.00 14.42 8.44
N CYS A 349 8.25 14.68 7.38
CA CYS A 349 7.93 13.72 6.34
C CYS A 349 8.85 13.96 5.13
N PRO A 350 9.56 12.94 4.63
CA PRO A 350 10.40 13.08 3.44
C PRO A 350 9.63 13.54 2.20
N GLN A 351 8.33 13.22 2.11
CA GLN A 351 7.42 13.66 1.05
C GLN A 351 6.69 14.97 1.41
N GLY A 352 7.07 15.63 2.49
CA GLY A 352 6.45 16.88 2.90
C GLY A 352 5.02 16.71 3.41
N ASN A 353 4.11 17.59 2.98
CA ASN A 353 2.72 17.55 3.38
C ASN A 353 1.95 16.47 2.58
N LEU A 354 1.53 15.38 3.22
CA LEU A 354 0.81 14.29 2.57
C LEU A 354 -0.50 14.72 1.92
N ASN A 355 -1.19 15.74 2.47
CA ASN A 355 -2.38 16.30 1.81
C ASN A 355 -2.02 16.88 0.42
N THR A 356 -0.84 17.49 0.29
CA THR A 356 -0.37 18.00 -1.00
C THR A 356 0.04 16.86 -1.92
N THR A 357 0.79 15.89 -1.41
CA THR A 357 1.20 14.69 -2.18
C THR A 357 0.00 13.90 -2.69
N PHE A 358 -1.06 13.80 -1.88
CA PHE A 358 -2.31 13.14 -2.27
C PHE A 358 -2.96 13.77 -3.51
N ARG A 359 -2.78 15.08 -3.71
CA ARG A 359 -3.32 15.80 -4.88
C ARG A 359 -2.77 15.32 -6.22
N ASP A 360 -1.62 14.66 -6.20
CA ASP A 360 -0.98 14.12 -7.40
C ASP A 360 -1.62 12.80 -7.85
N THR A 361 -2.37 12.13 -6.99
CA THR A 361 -3.01 10.85 -7.32
C THR A 361 -4.19 11.03 -8.29
N GLU A 362 -4.40 10.04 -9.15
CA GLU A 362 -5.58 10.01 -10.02
C GLU A 362 -6.88 9.93 -9.22
N TRP A 363 -6.88 9.17 -8.12
CA TRP A 363 -8.01 9.04 -7.21
C TRP A 363 -8.48 10.38 -6.65
N TYR A 364 -7.55 11.22 -6.20
CA TYR A 364 -7.88 12.56 -5.69
C TYR A 364 -8.74 13.37 -6.68
N ARG A 365 -8.36 13.31 -7.96
CA ARG A 365 -9.07 14.04 -9.02
C ARG A 365 -10.43 13.41 -9.33
N ALA A 366 -10.45 12.08 -9.46
CA ALA A 366 -11.65 11.35 -9.87
C ALA A 366 -12.73 11.32 -8.79
N ALA A 367 -12.34 11.16 -7.54
CA ALA A 367 -13.26 11.04 -6.40
C ALA A 367 -13.73 12.39 -5.83
N GLY A 368 -13.42 13.50 -6.49
CA GLY A 368 -13.98 14.81 -6.16
C GLY A 368 -13.29 15.57 -5.03
N TRP A 369 -12.17 15.10 -4.50
CA TRP A 369 -11.46 15.75 -3.39
C TRP A 369 -11.06 17.20 -3.71
N LYS A 370 -10.66 17.46 -4.96
CA LYS A 370 -10.39 18.83 -5.42
C LYS A 370 -11.61 19.74 -5.29
N ALA A 371 -12.78 19.26 -5.70
CA ALA A 371 -14.01 20.00 -5.62
C ALA A 371 -14.50 20.19 -4.18
N ALA A 372 -14.08 19.32 -3.27
CA ALA A 372 -14.32 19.39 -1.83
C ALA A 372 -13.36 20.34 -1.09
N GLY A 373 -12.41 20.95 -1.80
CA GLY A 373 -11.53 21.98 -1.25
C GLY A 373 -10.22 21.47 -0.63
N TRP A 374 -9.87 20.19 -0.80
CA TRP A 374 -8.58 19.63 -0.32
C TRP A 374 -7.45 19.77 -1.31
#